data_f3a20d2e5e9baf85af710fd98658d630
#
_entry.id   f3a20d2e5e9baf85af710fd98658d630
#
_cell.length_a   1.000
_cell.length_b   1.000
_cell.length_c   1.000
_cell.angle_alpha   90.00
_cell.angle_beta   90.00
_cell.angle_gamma   90.00
#
_symmetry.space_group_name_H-M   'P 1'
#
loop_
_entity.id
_entity.type
_entity.pdbx_description
1 polymer ?
#
loop_
_entity_poly.entity_id
_entity_poly.type
_entity_poly.pdbx_seq_one_letter_code
_entity_poly.pdbx_strand_id
1 'polypeptide(L)'
;MSHLISVQLDVLGGLLAELRALGVELAEEGQIASATGRSLERALAGPVGEEAVLAGAQWTGAVAGLATRTLAVAATLDAALAAYRAADLRLAEQLAGGRSGRVGARPVPR
;
A
#
# COMPACT_ATOMS: atom_id res chain seq x y z
N MET A 1 -22.09 -15.17 -1.30
CA MET A 1 -21.74 -13.74 -1.45
C MET A 1 -20.56 -13.35 -0.60
N SER A 2 -20.64 -13.50 0.72
CA SER A 2 -19.55 -13.09 1.60
C SER A 2 -18.27 -13.87 1.35
N HIS A 3 -18.35 -15.13 0.96
CA HIS A 3 -17.18 -15.93 0.61
C HIS A 3 -16.44 -15.35 -0.60
N LEU A 4 -17.16 -14.97 -1.65
CA LEU A 4 -16.58 -14.37 -2.84
C LEU A 4 -15.93 -13.02 -2.53
N ILE A 5 -16.61 -12.19 -1.73
CA ILE A 5 -16.06 -10.88 -1.31
C ILE A 5 -14.80 -11.09 -0.49
N SER A 6 -14.80 -12.07 0.41
CA SER A 6 -13.66 -12.41 1.23
C SER A 6 -12.43 -12.78 0.39
N VAL A 7 -12.63 -13.62 -0.64
CA VAL A 7 -11.57 -14.01 -1.57
C VAL A 7 -11.02 -12.78 -2.31
N GLN A 8 -11.90 -11.89 -2.77
CA GLN A 8 -11.50 -10.67 -3.45
C GLN A 8 -10.70 -9.75 -2.54
N LEU A 9 -11.11 -9.61 -1.28
CA LEU A 9 -10.39 -8.80 -0.31
C LEU A 9 -9.00 -9.39 -0.01
N ASP A 10 -8.89 -10.71 0.02
CA ASP A 10 -7.60 -11.38 0.23
C ASP A 10 -6.65 -11.14 -0.95
N VAL A 11 -7.18 -11.18 -2.18
CA VAL A 11 -6.39 -10.86 -3.38
C VAL A 11 -5.91 -9.42 -3.32
N LEU A 12 -6.77 -8.48 -2.96
CA LEU A 12 -6.39 -7.08 -2.81
C LEU A 12 -5.37 -6.89 -1.69
N GLY A 13 -5.49 -7.64 -0.61
CA GLY A 13 -4.50 -7.64 0.45
C GLY A 13 -3.13 -8.09 -0.02
N GLY A 14 -3.09 -9.09 -0.90
CA GLY A 14 -1.86 -9.55 -1.55
C GLY A 14 -1.23 -8.47 -2.43
N LEU A 15 -2.06 -7.79 -3.22
CA LEU A 15 -1.60 -6.65 -4.03
C LEU A 15 -1.06 -5.51 -3.18
N LEU A 16 -1.71 -5.24 -2.05
CA LEU A 16 -1.24 -4.23 -1.11
C LEU A 16 0.16 -4.56 -0.59
N ALA A 17 0.40 -5.82 -0.22
CA ALA A 17 1.70 -6.27 0.25
C ALA A 17 2.76 -6.09 -0.84
N GLU A 18 2.43 -6.41 -2.09
CA GLU A 18 3.33 -6.22 -3.24
C GLU A 18 3.62 -4.74 -3.47
N LEU A 19 2.61 -3.86 -3.37
CA LEU A 19 2.80 -2.42 -3.51
C LEU A 19 3.73 -1.86 -2.43
N ARG A 20 3.56 -2.31 -1.20
CA ARG A 20 4.44 -1.89 -0.10
C ARG A 20 5.87 -2.34 -0.34
N ALA A 21 6.06 -3.58 -0.74
CA ALA A 21 7.38 -4.11 -1.06
C ALA A 21 8.03 -3.31 -2.19
N LEU A 22 7.27 -3.01 -3.23
CA LEU A 22 7.76 -2.20 -4.35
C LEU A 22 8.16 -0.79 -3.89
N GLY A 23 7.34 -0.16 -3.06
CA GLY A 23 7.64 1.17 -2.52
C GLY A 23 8.92 1.19 -1.71
N VAL A 24 9.14 0.17 -0.89
CA VAL A 24 10.37 0.01 -0.10
C VAL A 24 11.57 -0.21 -1.03
N GLU A 25 11.44 -1.07 -2.03
CA GLU A 25 12.50 -1.30 -3.02
C GLU A 25 12.86 -0.03 -3.77
N LEU A 26 11.87 0.75 -4.17
CA LEU A 26 12.10 2.03 -4.85
C LEU A 26 12.83 3.02 -3.94
N ALA A 27 12.48 3.06 -2.66
CA ALA A 27 13.17 3.92 -1.70
C ALA A 27 14.65 3.51 -1.55
N GLU A 28 14.92 2.21 -1.50
CA GLU A 28 16.28 1.67 -1.44
C GLU A 28 17.06 2.02 -2.70
N GLU A 29 16.44 1.88 -3.88
CA GLU A 29 17.05 2.27 -5.15
C GLU A 29 17.41 3.75 -5.16
N GLY A 30 16.55 4.60 -4.61
CA GLY A 30 16.82 6.03 -4.46
C GLY A 30 18.05 6.28 -3.62
N GLN A 31 18.23 5.55 -2.54
CA GLN A 31 19.40 5.67 -1.69
C GLN A 31 20.68 5.21 -2.40
N ILE A 32 20.60 4.12 -3.14
CA ILE A 32 21.72 3.61 -3.94
C ILE A 32 22.09 4.64 -5.02
N ALA A 33 21.11 5.21 -5.71
CA ALA A 33 21.32 6.22 -6.72
C ALA A 33 22.02 7.46 -6.13
N SER A 34 21.61 7.89 -4.94
CA SER A 34 22.20 9.01 -4.23
C SER A 34 23.66 8.72 -3.88
N ALA A 35 23.95 7.53 -3.35
CA ALA A 35 25.32 7.12 -3.01
C ALA A 35 26.20 7.05 -4.26
N THR A 36 25.67 6.48 -5.36
CA THR A 36 26.38 6.43 -6.64
C THR A 36 26.69 7.83 -7.17
N GLY A 37 25.72 8.74 -7.08
CA GLY A 37 25.92 10.13 -7.47
C GLY A 37 27.07 10.80 -6.71
N ARG A 38 27.12 10.58 -5.40
CA ARG A 38 28.23 11.12 -4.59
C ARG A 38 29.57 10.52 -4.96
N SER A 39 29.59 9.22 -5.28
CA SER A 39 30.81 8.56 -5.74
C SER A 39 31.29 9.12 -7.08
N LEU A 40 30.37 9.35 -8.01
CA LEU A 40 30.69 9.95 -9.31
C LEU A 40 31.18 11.37 -9.17
N GLU A 41 30.58 12.15 -8.29
CA GLU A 41 31.03 13.52 -8.00
C GLU A 41 32.49 13.55 -7.56
N ARG A 42 32.88 12.61 -6.72
CA ARG A 42 34.29 12.53 -6.25
C ARG A 42 35.21 11.99 -7.31
N ALA A 43 34.74 11.09 -8.18
CA ALA A 43 35.56 10.46 -9.21
C ALA A 43 35.74 11.32 -10.44
N LEU A 44 34.77 12.16 -10.77
CA LEU A 44 34.77 12.99 -11.98
C LEU A 44 34.95 14.44 -11.60
N ALA A 45 35.88 15.13 -12.29
CA ALA A 45 36.12 16.55 -12.07
C ALA A 45 35.63 17.36 -13.26
N GLY A 46 35.37 18.65 -13.04
CA GLY A 46 34.99 19.58 -14.06
C GLY A 46 33.57 19.42 -14.58
N PRO A 47 33.31 19.87 -15.82
CA PRO A 47 31.94 19.92 -16.36
C PRO A 47 31.25 18.56 -16.42
N VAL A 48 32.01 17.50 -16.70
CA VAL A 48 31.43 16.13 -16.76
C VAL A 48 30.95 15.72 -15.37
N GLY A 49 31.72 16.03 -14.33
CA GLY A 49 31.31 15.73 -12.96
C GLY A 49 30.07 16.52 -12.55
N GLU A 50 29.98 17.77 -12.94
CA GLU A 50 28.82 18.61 -12.67
C GLU A 50 27.56 18.09 -13.35
N GLU A 51 27.69 17.68 -14.62
CA GLU A 51 26.56 17.05 -15.33
C GLU A 51 26.13 15.74 -14.69
N ALA A 52 27.08 14.93 -14.25
CA ALA A 52 26.80 13.67 -13.57
C ALA A 52 26.04 13.91 -12.25
N VAL A 53 26.41 14.95 -11.50
CA VAL A 53 25.74 15.33 -10.26
C VAL A 53 24.28 15.71 -10.53
N LEU A 54 24.08 16.56 -11.56
CA LEU A 54 22.73 17.01 -11.92
C LEU A 54 21.84 15.85 -12.38
N ALA A 55 22.35 14.98 -13.26
CA ALA A 55 21.63 13.82 -13.74
C ALA A 55 21.29 12.88 -12.59
N GLY A 56 22.25 12.65 -11.70
CA GLY A 56 22.06 11.81 -10.53
C GLY A 56 21.00 12.36 -9.58
N ALA A 57 21.01 13.67 -9.35
CA ALA A 57 20.02 14.32 -8.51
C ALA A 57 18.62 14.23 -9.09
N GLN A 58 18.48 14.39 -10.41
CA GLN A 58 17.21 14.26 -11.10
C GLN A 58 16.69 12.83 -11.01
N TRP A 59 17.55 11.84 -11.22
CA TRP A 59 17.20 10.43 -11.12
C TRP A 59 16.76 10.09 -9.69
N THR A 60 17.56 10.47 -8.71
CA THR A 60 17.27 10.23 -7.29
C THR A 60 15.93 10.85 -6.90
N GLY A 61 15.67 12.08 -7.34
CA GLY A 61 14.41 12.77 -7.07
C GLY A 61 13.22 12.06 -7.72
N ALA A 62 13.38 11.59 -8.96
CA ALA A 62 12.33 10.87 -9.67
C ALA A 62 11.99 9.55 -8.97
N VAL A 63 13.00 8.78 -8.59
CA VAL A 63 12.81 7.48 -7.90
C VAL A 63 12.20 7.70 -6.52
N ALA A 64 12.69 8.69 -5.77
CA ALA A 64 12.13 9.02 -4.45
C ALA A 64 10.67 9.46 -4.54
N GLY A 65 10.33 10.26 -5.55
CA GLY A 65 8.96 10.68 -5.79
C GLY A 65 8.05 9.51 -6.13
N LEU A 66 8.54 8.59 -6.95
CA LEU A 66 7.81 7.39 -7.30
C LEU A 66 7.58 6.49 -6.08
N ALA A 67 8.61 6.32 -5.25
CA ALA A 67 8.50 5.57 -3.99
C ALA A 67 7.42 6.18 -3.09
N THR A 68 7.45 7.49 -2.92
CA THR A 68 6.47 8.20 -2.09
C THR A 68 5.05 7.99 -2.61
N ARG A 69 4.84 8.12 -3.93
CA ARG A 69 3.53 7.92 -4.53
C ARG A 69 3.05 6.47 -4.39
N THR A 70 3.94 5.52 -4.59
CA THR A 70 3.62 4.10 -4.46
C THR A 70 3.19 3.78 -3.03
N LEU A 71 3.91 4.27 -2.04
CA LEU A 71 3.55 4.08 -0.63
C LEU A 71 2.26 4.80 -0.27
N ALA A 72 1.99 5.96 -0.86
CA ALA A 72 0.74 6.69 -0.65
C ALA A 72 -0.46 5.91 -1.22
N VAL A 73 -0.31 5.32 -2.41
CA VAL A 73 -1.34 4.46 -2.99
C VAL A 73 -1.58 3.25 -2.10
N ALA A 74 -0.51 2.63 -1.62
CA ALA A 74 -0.60 1.49 -0.71
C ALA A 74 -1.35 1.85 0.58
N ALA A 75 -1.07 3.03 1.15
CA ALA A 75 -1.75 3.51 2.35
C ALA A 75 -3.25 3.73 2.10
N THR A 76 -3.60 4.30 0.95
CA THR A 76 -5.00 4.50 0.57
C THR A 76 -5.72 3.16 0.39
N LEU A 77 -5.09 2.21 -0.26
CA LEU A 77 -5.64 0.87 -0.45
C LEU A 77 -5.81 0.16 0.88
N ASP A 78 -4.82 0.28 1.77
CA ASP A 78 -4.87 -0.31 3.10
C ASP A 78 -6.08 0.22 3.89
N ALA A 79 -6.28 1.54 3.87
CA ALA A 79 -7.42 2.17 4.54
C ALA A 79 -8.75 1.69 3.95
N ALA A 80 -8.83 1.58 2.63
CA ALA A 80 -10.04 1.09 1.96
C ALA A 80 -10.33 -0.36 2.33
N LEU A 81 -9.31 -1.23 2.32
CA LEU A 81 -9.48 -2.63 2.69
C LEU A 81 -9.91 -2.77 4.15
N ALA A 82 -9.32 -1.99 5.04
CA ALA A 82 -9.68 -2.00 6.46
C ALA A 82 -11.16 -1.59 6.63
N ALA A 83 -11.60 -0.57 5.89
CA ALA A 83 -12.98 -0.11 5.94
C ALA A 83 -13.96 -1.18 5.42
N TYR A 84 -13.61 -1.85 4.33
CA TYR A 84 -14.45 -2.92 3.77
C TYR A 84 -14.54 -4.10 4.73
N ARG A 85 -13.42 -4.50 5.32
CA ARG A 85 -13.41 -5.61 6.29
C ARG A 85 -14.22 -5.27 7.54
N ALA A 86 -14.10 -4.04 8.01
CA ALA A 86 -14.89 -3.58 9.15
C ALA A 86 -16.38 -3.57 8.85
N ALA A 87 -16.76 -3.11 7.65
CA ALA A 87 -18.15 -3.10 7.22
C ALA A 87 -18.71 -4.53 7.07
N ASP A 88 -17.91 -5.42 6.49
CA ASP A 88 -18.30 -6.83 6.32
C ASP A 88 -18.49 -7.50 7.67
N LEU A 89 -17.60 -7.25 8.61
CA LEU A 89 -17.69 -7.79 9.96
C LEU A 89 -18.93 -7.26 10.69
N ARG A 90 -19.21 -5.97 10.60
CA ARG A 90 -20.40 -5.37 11.20
C ARG A 90 -21.67 -5.94 10.59
N LEU A 91 -21.69 -6.13 9.28
CA LEU A 91 -22.84 -6.73 8.61
C LEU A 91 -23.07 -8.16 9.09
N ALA A 92 -22.00 -8.94 9.23
CA ALA A 92 -22.08 -10.31 9.73
C ALA A 92 -22.62 -10.31 11.17
N GLU A 93 -22.16 -9.40 12.02
CA GLU A 93 -22.64 -9.26 13.39
C GLU A 93 -24.12 -8.87 13.44
N GLN A 94 -24.53 -7.94 12.58
CA GLN A 94 -25.93 -7.53 12.48
C GLN A 94 -26.82 -8.67 12.04
N LEU A 95 -26.38 -9.45 11.07
CA LEU A 95 -27.14 -10.61 10.60
C LEU A 95 -27.25 -11.68 11.68
N ALA A 96 -26.15 -11.94 12.39
CA ALA A 96 -26.15 -12.90 13.49
C ALA A 96 -27.02 -12.40 14.65
N GLY A 97 -26.90 -11.14 15.00
CA GLY A 97 -27.70 -10.52 16.04
C GLY A 97 -29.17 -10.47 15.69
N GLY A 98 -29.50 -10.12 14.45
CA GLY A 98 -30.87 -10.12 13.95
C GLY A 98 -31.49 -11.50 13.95
N ARG A 99 -30.72 -12.50 13.59
CA ARG A 99 -31.16 -13.88 13.60
C ARG A 99 -31.43 -14.37 15.02
N SER A 100 -30.50 -14.07 15.93
CA SER A 100 -30.67 -14.42 17.35
C SER A 100 -31.87 -13.70 17.98
N GLY A 101 -31.99 -12.41 17.68
CA GLY A 101 -33.12 -11.61 18.17
C GLY A 101 -34.46 -12.11 17.63
N ARG A 102 -34.48 -12.51 16.37
CA ARG A 102 -35.70 -13.06 15.75
C ARG A 102 -36.12 -14.35 16.41
N VAL A 103 -35.15 -15.23 16.67
CA VAL A 103 -35.45 -16.51 17.35
C VAL A 103 -35.88 -16.25 18.77
N GLY A 104 -35.21 -15.37 19.51
CA GLY A 104 -35.55 -15.04 20.86
C GLY A 104 -36.88 -14.31 21.01
N ALA A 105 -37.22 -13.49 20.01
CA ALA A 105 -38.45 -12.69 20.04
C ALA A 105 -39.66 -13.45 19.48
N ARG A 106 -39.46 -14.62 18.97
CA ARG A 106 -40.52 -15.40 18.37
C ARG A 106 -41.63 -15.68 19.38
N PRO A 107 -42.87 -15.28 19.09
CA PRO A 107 -43.95 -15.52 20.05
C PRO A 107 -44.23 -17.01 20.18
N VAL A 108 -44.56 -17.39 21.39
CA VAL A 108 -44.94 -18.76 21.69
C VAL A 108 -46.33 -19.02 21.11
N PRO A 109 -46.51 -20.09 20.34
CA PRO A 109 -47.84 -20.41 19.84
C PRO A 109 -48.81 -20.74 20.99
N ARG A 110 -50.01 -20.36 20.80
CA ARG A 110 -51.05 -20.58 21.80
C ARG A 110 -51.84 -21.78 21.56
#